data_882020447813456bb67d96167a17d42d
#
_entry.id   882020447813456bb67d96167a17d42d
#
_cell.length_a   1.000
_cell.length_b   1.000
_cell.length_c   1.000
_cell.angle_alpha   90.00
_cell.angle_beta   90.00
_cell.angle_gamma   90.00
#
_symmetry.space_group_name_H-M   'P 1'
#
loop_
_entity.id
_entity.type
_entity.pdbx_description
1 polymer ?
#
loop_
_entity_poly.entity_id
_entity_poly.type
_entity_poly.pdbx_seq_one_letter_code
_entity_poly.pdbx_strand_id
1 'polypeptide(L)'
;MYILFDIGGTKMRVVSADRKKFLGEPIVVSTPKDFNEGMDTLKNIIGKLSNGAPIEAIVGGIAGPLNQEKSMLEASPNLGGWKGHNIKDVLAEAFHTPVNIENDSALVGLGEANYGAGRNKSIVVYLTISTGVGGVRIVDGNIDNNTQGFEPGHQIIDPDNSLCPSCEGNDLESYISGTAVEKRFGKKPFEIHDDAVWDELAKFLAYGLNNTIMHWSPEIIVLGGSMMKEVGIPIPAVQKHLTNILKIFPKIPEIKKADLGDFGGLYGALSYARTHYYY
;
A
#
# COMPACT_ATOMS: atom_id res chain seq x y z
N MET A 1 12.03 -9.93 20.49
CA MET A 1 11.88 -9.99 19.01
C MET A 1 10.58 -9.35 18.58
N TYR A 2 10.48 -8.87 17.34
CA TYR A 2 9.24 -8.42 16.74
C TYR A 2 8.61 -9.51 15.88
N ILE A 3 7.29 -9.53 15.79
CA ILE A 3 6.55 -10.26 14.76
C ILE A 3 5.95 -9.25 13.81
N LEU A 4 6.19 -9.45 12.52
CA LEU A 4 5.73 -8.56 11.46
C LEU A 4 4.79 -9.34 10.54
N PHE A 5 3.67 -8.72 10.13
CA PHE A 5 2.75 -9.33 9.18
C PHE A 5 2.25 -8.36 8.11
N ASP A 6 1.81 -8.90 7.00
CA ASP A 6 1.17 -8.21 5.89
C ASP A 6 0.03 -9.08 5.36
N ILE A 7 -1.22 -8.62 5.52
CA ILE A 7 -2.43 -9.35 5.17
C ILE A 7 -3.13 -8.65 4.01
N GLY A 8 -2.93 -9.19 2.82
CA GLY A 8 -3.71 -8.83 1.65
C GLY A 8 -4.92 -9.74 1.44
N GLY A 9 -5.78 -9.41 0.50
CA GLY A 9 -6.97 -10.21 0.19
C GLY A 9 -6.70 -11.64 -0.30
N THR A 10 -5.47 -11.95 -0.72
CA THR A 10 -5.09 -13.25 -1.29
C THR A 10 -3.98 -13.94 -0.49
N LYS A 11 -3.02 -13.18 0.02
CA LYS A 11 -1.84 -13.70 0.70
C LYS A 11 -1.66 -13.02 2.04
N MET A 12 -1.29 -13.81 3.04
CA MET A 12 -0.81 -13.38 4.35
C MET A 12 0.67 -13.71 4.42
N ARG A 13 1.48 -12.74 4.84
CA ARG A 13 2.93 -12.87 5.02
C ARG A 13 3.28 -12.57 6.46
N VAL A 14 4.09 -13.40 7.07
CA VAL A 14 4.49 -13.23 8.47
C VAL A 14 5.97 -13.55 8.62
N VAL A 15 6.69 -12.73 9.37
CA VAL A 15 8.12 -12.93 9.64
C VAL A 15 8.46 -12.49 11.06
N SER A 16 9.44 -13.14 11.67
CA SER A 16 10.07 -12.62 12.88
C SER A 16 11.24 -11.69 12.52
N ALA A 17 11.48 -10.68 13.36
CA ALA A 17 12.55 -9.72 13.17
C ALA A 17 13.21 -9.35 14.50
N ASP A 18 14.47 -8.93 14.41
CA ASP A 18 15.11 -8.13 15.44
C ASP A 18 15.02 -6.62 15.08
N ARG A 19 15.73 -5.79 15.82
CA ARG A 19 15.78 -4.35 15.58
C ARG A 19 16.47 -3.94 14.27
N LYS A 20 17.12 -4.85 13.55
CA LYS A 20 17.92 -4.55 12.37
C LYS A 20 17.38 -5.19 11.10
N LYS A 21 16.88 -6.43 11.20
CA LYS A 21 16.54 -7.26 10.04
C LYS A 21 15.53 -8.37 10.38
N PHE A 22 15.02 -9.00 9.37
CA PHE A 22 14.28 -10.26 9.51
C PHE A 22 15.19 -11.37 10.06
N LEU A 23 14.65 -12.23 10.92
CA LEU A 23 15.36 -13.36 11.52
C LEU A 23 15.21 -14.67 10.71
N GLY A 24 14.57 -14.62 9.56
CA GLY A 24 14.39 -15.74 8.63
C GLY A 24 13.61 -15.30 7.43
N GLU A 25 13.24 -16.27 6.59
CA GLU A 25 12.40 -16.03 5.43
C GLU A 25 10.93 -15.83 5.85
N PRO A 26 10.21 -14.90 5.22
CA PRO A 26 8.77 -14.72 5.47
C PRO A 26 7.97 -15.98 5.15
N ILE A 27 7.12 -16.39 6.07
CA ILE A 27 6.11 -17.43 5.82
C ILE A 27 4.98 -16.80 5.04
N VAL A 28 4.65 -17.39 3.89
CA VAL A 28 3.60 -16.90 2.98
C VAL A 28 2.52 -17.97 2.85
N VAL A 29 1.29 -17.63 3.16
CA VAL A 29 0.12 -18.51 3.04
C VAL A 29 -1.03 -17.77 2.35
N SER A 30 -2.03 -18.53 1.87
CA SER A 30 -3.28 -17.93 1.40
C SER A 30 -4.03 -17.29 2.55
N THR A 31 -4.61 -16.11 2.34
CA THR A 31 -5.45 -15.44 3.35
C THR A 31 -6.82 -16.14 3.44
N PRO A 32 -7.18 -16.74 4.57
CA PRO A 32 -8.52 -17.28 4.78
C PRO A 32 -9.59 -16.19 4.67
N LYS A 33 -10.74 -16.53 4.10
CA LYS A 33 -11.86 -15.58 3.95
C LYS A 33 -12.63 -15.38 5.24
N ASP A 34 -12.71 -16.41 6.07
CA ASP A 34 -13.27 -16.35 7.42
C ASP A 34 -12.26 -15.73 8.39
N PHE A 35 -12.75 -14.85 9.25
CA PHE A 35 -11.92 -14.14 10.22
C PHE A 35 -11.27 -15.08 11.23
N ASN A 36 -12.06 -16.02 11.82
CA ASN A 36 -11.55 -16.89 12.88
C ASN A 36 -10.50 -17.85 12.32
N GLU A 37 -10.73 -18.42 11.14
CA GLU A 37 -9.74 -19.26 10.44
C GLU A 37 -8.47 -18.47 10.14
N GLY A 38 -8.61 -17.21 9.71
CA GLY A 38 -7.48 -16.31 9.45
C GLY A 38 -6.68 -15.99 10.71
N MET A 39 -7.35 -15.68 11.80
CA MET A 39 -6.70 -15.41 13.10
C MET A 39 -6.02 -16.65 13.67
N ASP A 40 -6.64 -17.82 13.56
CA ASP A 40 -6.01 -19.07 14.00
C ASP A 40 -4.78 -19.40 13.16
N THR A 41 -4.84 -19.18 11.85
CA THR A 41 -3.68 -19.33 10.97
C THR A 41 -2.56 -18.38 11.40
N LEU A 42 -2.85 -17.10 11.62
CA LEU A 42 -1.87 -16.09 12.03
C LEU A 42 -1.27 -16.44 13.40
N LYS A 43 -2.10 -16.76 14.40
CA LYS A 43 -1.64 -17.18 15.74
C LYS A 43 -0.72 -18.40 15.68
N ASN A 44 -1.06 -19.39 14.88
CA ASN A 44 -0.23 -20.60 14.70
C ASN A 44 1.13 -20.27 14.08
N ILE A 45 1.18 -19.36 13.08
CA ILE A 45 2.45 -18.92 12.47
C ILE A 45 3.27 -18.14 13.49
N ILE A 46 2.67 -17.21 14.24
CA ILE A 46 3.35 -16.42 15.28
C ILE A 46 3.94 -17.35 16.35
N GLY A 47 3.17 -18.34 16.82
CA GLY A 47 3.64 -19.33 17.79
C GLY A 47 4.85 -20.13 17.31
N LYS A 48 4.86 -20.52 16.02
CA LYS A 48 6.01 -21.21 15.41
C LYS A 48 7.24 -20.30 15.29
N LEU A 49 7.05 -19.04 14.89
CA LEU A 49 8.15 -18.09 14.70
C LEU A 49 8.76 -17.65 16.03
N SER A 50 7.95 -17.45 17.06
CA SER A 50 8.43 -17.08 18.39
C SER A 50 9.11 -18.24 19.12
N ASN A 51 8.65 -19.47 18.89
CA ASN A 51 9.16 -20.68 19.54
C ASN A 51 9.38 -20.52 21.06
N GLY A 52 8.45 -19.84 21.73
CA GLY A 52 8.53 -19.52 23.16
C GLY A 52 9.41 -18.32 23.52
N ALA A 53 10.09 -17.70 22.57
CA ALA A 53 10.86 -16.48 22.85
C ALA A 53 9.92 -15.28 23.09
N PRO A 54 10.31 -14.32 23.94
CA PRO A 54 9.49 -13.14 24.23
C PRO A 54 9.27 -12.28 22.97
N ILE A 55 8.01 -11.92 22.72
CA ILE A 55 7.61 -11.00 21.65
C ILE A 55 7.54 -9.59 22.27
N GLU A 56 8.30 -8.64 21.72
CA GLU A 56 8.32 -7.24 22.17
C GLU A 56 7.13 -6.45 21.59
N ALA A 57 6.79 -6.72 20.33
CA ALA A 57 5.64 -6.15 19.66
C ALA A 57 5.23 -7.00 18.44
N ILE A 58 3.94 -6.90 18.08
CA ILE A 58 3.39 -7.39 16.81
C ILE A 58 2.98 -6.18 16.00
N VAL A 59 3.51 -6.06 14.78
CA VAL A 59 3.21 -4.93 13.89
C VAL A 59 2.86 -5.45 12.50
N GLY A 60 1.79 -4.95 11.92
CA GLY A 60 1.45 -5.40 10.57
C GLY A 60 0.47 -4.53 9.80
N GLY A 61 0.40 -4.83 8.51
CA GLY A 61 -0.51 -4.22 7.55
C GLY A 61 -1.71 -5.10 7.22
N ILE A 62 -2.83 -4.46 6.94
CA ILE A 62 -4.01 -5.14 6.42
C ILE A 62 -4.65 -4.31 5.31
N ALA A 63 -5.10 -5.02 4.26
CA ALA A 63 -5.69 -4.39 3.08
C ALA A 63 -7.10 -3.85 3.35
N GLY A 64 -7.25 -2.54 3.31
CA GLY A 64 -8.51 -1.81 3.44
C GLY A 64 -8.45 -0.69 4.47
N PRO A 65 -9.46 0.19 4.48
CA PRO A 65 -9.58 1.27 5.46
C PRO A 65 -9.83 0.71 6.86
N LEU A 66 -9.09 1.27 7.82
CA LEU A 66 -9.18 0.96 9.24
C LEU A 66 -10.05 2.00 9.96
N ASN A 67 -10.64 1.60 11.09
CA ASN A 67 -11.23 2.54 12.01
C ASN A 67 -10.17 3.47 12.64
N GLN A 68 -10.62 4.55 13.30
CA GLN A 68 -9.73 5.57 13.86
C GLN A 68 -8.72 5.01 14.88
N GLU A 69 -9.11 4.00 15.65
CA GLU A 69 -8.26 3.30 16.62
C GLU A 69 -7.28 2.30 15.97
N LYS A 70 -7.37 2.12 14.66
CA LYS A 70 -6.59 1.15 13.90
C LYS A 70 -6.64 -0.26 14.51
N SER A 71 -7.83 -0.70 14.83
CA SER A 71 -8.08 -2.00 15.49
C SER A 71 -8.83 -2.99 14.61
N MET A 72 -9.64 -2.49 13.65
CA MET A 72 -10.49 -3.31 12.79
C MET A 72 -10.68 -2.70 11.40
N LEU A 73 -11.04 -3.52 10.43
CA LEU A 73 -11.43 -3.07 9.08
C LEU A 73 -12.85 -2.51 9.08
N GLU A 74 -13.03 -1.30 8.53
CA GLU A 74 -14.36 -0.71 8.28
C GLU A 74 -14.95 -1.18 6.97
N ALA A 75 -14.11 -1.37 5.95
CA ALA A 75 -14.49 -1.94 4.67
C ALA A 75 -13.31 -2.69 4.07
N SER A 76 -13.58 -3.72 3.28
CA SER A 76 -12.58 -4.34 2.41
C SER A 76 -13.29 -5.20 1.37
N PRO A 77 -13.17 -4.88 0.08
CA PRO A 77 -13.75 -5.69 -0.98
C PRO A 77 -13.14 -7.10 -1.02
N ASN A 78 -11.90 -7.25 -0.57
CA ASN A 78 -11.15 -8.51 -0.66
C ASN A 78 -11.12 -9.33 0.64
N LEU A 79 -11.51 -8.72 1.78
CA LEU A 79 -11.53 -9.31 3.12
C LEU A 79 -12.89 -9.09 3.80
N GLY A 80 -13.98 -9.28 3.08
CA GLY A 80 -15.34 -8.99 3.59
C GLY A 80 -15.69 -9.72 4.89
N GLY A 81 -15.22 -10.95 5.08
CA GLY A 81 -15.41 -11.72 6.32
C GLY A 81 -14.59 -11.21 7.53
N TRP A 82 -13.70 -10.22 7.32
CA TRP A 82 -12.89 -9.63 8.39
C TRP A 82 -13.42 -8.28 8.87
N LYS A 83 -14.40 -7.72 8.16
CA LYS A 83 -15.00 -6.42 8.50
C LYS A 83 -15.62 -6.44 9.90
N GLY A 84 -15.31 -5.40 10.69
CA GLY A 84 -15.89 -5.21 12.02
C GLY A 84 -15.33 -6.10 13.13
N HIS A 85 -14.35 -6.95 12.82
CA HIS A 85 -13.66 -7.76 13.81
C HIS A 85 -12.41 -7.06 14.33
N ASN A 86 -12.22 -7.07 15.66
CA ASN A 86 -11.08 -6.43 16.32
C ASN A 86 -9.83 -7.33 16.26
N ILE A 87 -9.02 -7.15 15.26
CA ILE A 87 -7.79 -7.91 15.02
C ILE A 87 -6.75 -7.61 16.11
N LYS A 88 -6.66 -6.32 16.51
CA LYS A 88 -5.68 -5.84 17.47
C LYS A 88 -5.85 -6.51 18.83
N ASP A 89 -7.06 -6.52 19.36
CA ASP A 89 -7.34 -7.10 20.68
C ASP A 89 -7.16 -8.61 20.67
N VAL A 90 -7.62 -9.30 19.63
CA VAL A 90 -7.45 -10.76 19.47
C VAL A 90 -5.98 -11.17 19.52
N LEU A 91 -5.09 -10.40 18.91
CA LEU A 91 -3.64 -10.68 18.95
C LEU A 91 -3.03 -10.27 20.29
N ALA A 92 -3.43 -9.11 20.83
CA ALA A 92 -2.90 -8.62 22.12
C ALA A 92 -3.25 -9.57 23.26
N GLU A 93 -4.48 -10.09 23.29
CA GLU A 93 -4.91 -11.10 24.27
C GLU A 93 -4.17 -12.43 24.12
N ALA A 94 -3.98 -12.89 22.87
CA ALA A 94 -3.34 -14.18 22.62
C ALA A 94 -1.84 -14.21 22.98
N PHE A 95 -1.13 -13.08 22.82
CA PHE A 95 0.32 -13.03 23.01
C PHE A 95 0.78 -12.13 24.16
N HIS A 96 -0.13 -11.45 24.84
CA HIS A 96 0.16 -10.53 25.95
C HIS A 96 1.24 -9.49 25.60
N THR A 97 1.14 -8.94 24.38
CA THR A 97 2.13 -8.02 23.83
C THR A 97 1.48 -6.86 23.08
N PRO A 98 2.11 -5.69 22.98
CA PRO A 98 1.60 -4.59 22.18
C PRO A 98 1.40 -4.98 20.70
N VAL A 99 0.27 -4.56 20.13
CA VAL A 99 -0.08 -4.80 18.72
C VAL A 99 -0.37 -3.48 18.03
N ASN A 100 0.26 -3.25 16.88
CA ASN A 100 -0.04 -2.13 16.01
C ASN A 100 -0.42 -2.62 14.62
N ILE A 101 -1.51 -2.04 14.10
CA ILE A 101 -2.03 -2.34 12.78
C ILE A 101 -2.08 -1.05 11.97
N GLU A 102 -1.65 -1.13 10.73
CA GLU A 102 -1.73 -0.05 9.75
C GLU A 102 -2.39 -0.52 8.46
N ASN A 103 -2.81 0.42 7.63
CA ASN A 103 -3.17 0.11 6.25
C ASN A 103 -1.96 -0.47 5.50
N ASP A 104 -2.19 -1.49 4.66
CA ASP A 104 -1.12 -2.17 3.90
C ASP A 104 -0.31 -1.21 3.03
N SER A 105 -0.99 -0.31 2.29
CA SER A 105 -0.32 0.68 1.44
C SER A 105 0.53 1.66 2.25
N ALA A 106 0.07 2.03 3.45
CA ALA A 106 0.82 2.90 4.34
C ALA A 106 2.12 2.25 4.82
N LEU A 107 2.08 0.95 5.17
CA LEU A 107 3.30 0.22 5.53
C LEU A 107 4.22 0.01 4.33
N VAL A 108 3.70 -0.33 3.15
CA VAL A 108 4.56 -0.43 1.96
C VAL A 108 5.27 0.91 1.69
N GLY A 109 4.56 2.03 1.76
CA GLY A 109 5.15 3.36 1.61
C GLY A 109 6.21 3.68 2.66
N LEU A 110 5.96 3.31 3.93
CA LEU A 110 6.94 3.45 5.01
C LEU A 110 8.19 2.60 4.76
N GLY A 111 8.01 1.37 4.25
CA GLY A 111 9.10 0.50 3.83
C GLY A 111 9.93 1.11 2.70
N GLU A 112 9.28 1.57 1.65
CA GLU A 112 9.94 2.22 0.50
C GLU A 112 10.69 3.50 0.89
N ALA A 113 10.16 4.29 1.82
CA ALA A 113 10.82 5.49 2.31
C ALA A 113 12.09 5.18 3.11
N ASN A 114 12.11 4.10 3.90
CA ASN A 114 13.22 3.79 4.80
C ASN A 114 14.23 2.77 4.23
N TYR A 115 13.78 1.85 3.37
CA TYR A 115 14.61 0.75 2.86
C TYR A 115 14.65 0.66 1.33
N GLY A 116 13.69 1.25 0.61
CA GLY A 116 13.52 1.12 -0.84
C GLY A 116 13.85 2.38 -1.63
N ALA A 117 13.07 2.63 -2.67
CA ALA A 117 13.28 3.68 -3.67
C ALA A 117 13.24 5.11 -3.10
N GLY A 118 12.56 5.31 -1.96
CA GLY A 118 12.40 6.61 -1.29
C GLY A 118 13.51 6.96 -0.29
N ARG A 119 14.52 6.11 -0.09
CA ARG A 119 15.58 6.36 0.91
C ARG A 119 16.25 7.71 0.75
N ASN A 120 16.60 8.31 1.91
CA ASN A 120 17.31 9.60 2.00
C ASN A 120 16.48 10.79 1.48
N LYS A 121 15.15 10.67 1.46
CA LYS A 121 14.22 11.75 1.15
C LYS A 121 13.40 12.08 2.39
N SER A 122 13.19 13.37 2.65
CA SER A 122 12.37 13.81 3.79
C SER A 122 10.87 13.68 3.51
N ILE A 123 10.44 13.93 2.28
CA ILE A 123 9.03 13.82 1.91
C ILE A 123 8.88 12.81 0.76
N VAL A 124 8.36 11.65 1.09
CA VAL A 124 8.10 10.55 0.15
C VAL A 124 6.60 10.35 0.00
N VAL A 125 6.13 10.31 -1.22
CA VAL A 125 4.79 9.84 -1.53
C VAL A 125 4.89 8.45 -2.15
N TYR A 126 4.15 7.52 -1.60
CA TYR A 126 3.97 6.20 -2.18
C TYR A 126 2.55 6.07 -2.72
N LEU A 127 2.41 5.59 -3.96
CA LEU A 127 1.13 5.14 -4.51
C LEU A 127 1.25 3.69 -4.97
N THR A 128 0.28 2.89 -4.60
CA THR A 128 0.10 1.54 -5.16
C THR A 128 -1.04 1.58 -6.18
N ILE A 129 -0.75 1.15 -7.41
CA ILE A 129 -1.74 0.95 -8.46
C ILE A 129 -1.84 -0.55 -8.71
N SER A 130 -2.92 -1.17 -8.20
CA SER A 130 -3.15 -2.61 -8.24
C SER A 130 -4.63 -2.89 -8.53
N THR A 131 -5.29 -3.76 -7.79
CA THR A 131 -6.75 -3.96 -7.84
C THR A 131 -7.49 -2.64 -7.64
N GLY A 132 -7.00 -1.80 -6.70
CA GLY A 132 -7.39 -0.42 -6.48
C GLY A 132 -6.18 0.51 -6.55
N VAL A 133 -6.37 1.77 -6.08
CA VAL A 133 -5.31 2.80 -5.98
C VAL A 133 -5.27 3.34 -4.56
N GLY A 134 -4.24 2.97 -3.81
CA GLY A 134 -3.99 3.48 -2.47
C GLY A 134 -2.70 4.29 -2.41
N GLY A 135 -2.40 4.86 -1.25
CA GLY A 135 -1.13 5.55 -1.07
C GLY A 135 -0.97 6.18 0.30
N VAL A 136 0.19 6.80 0.50
CA VAL A 136 0.56 7.43 1.76
C VAL A 136 1.59 8.53 1.55
N ARG A 137 1.56 9.52 2.44
CA ARG A 137 2.61 10.53 2.58
C ARG A 137 3.50 10.16 3.77
N ILE A 138 4.80 10.09 3.53
CA ILE A 138 5.83 9.82 4.55
C ILE A 138 6.66 11.09 4.73
N VAL A 139 6.83 11.52 5.96
CA VAL A 139 7.62 12.70 6.34
C VAL A 139 8.69 12.28 7.36
N ASP A 140 9.94 12.58 7.04
CA ASP A 140 11.11 12.25 7.88
C ASP A 140 11.12 10.78 8.34
N GLY A 141 10.79 9.87 7.39
CA GLY A 141 10.78 8.43 7.61
C GLY A 141 9.60 7.90 8.44
N ASN A 142 8.56 8.71 8.70
CA ASN A 142 7.36 8.33 9.43
C ASN A 142 6.10 8.57 8.59
N ILE A 143 5.07 7.77 8.82
CA ILE A 143 3.74 8.05 8.25
C ILE A 143 3.29 9.42 8.76
N ASP A 144 2.95 10.33 7.83
CA ASP A 144 2.51 11.67 8.19
C ASP A 144 1.21 11.64 9.01
N ASN A 145 1.05 12.62 9.89
CA ASN A 145 -0.12 12.73 10.75
C ASN A 145 -1.40 12.80 9.92
N ASN A 146 -2.35 11.96 10.25
CA ASN A 146 -3.63 11.85 9.59
C ASN A 146 -4.71 11.39 10.57
N THR A 147 -5.98 11.60 10.22
CA THR A 147 -7.13 11.18 11.04
C THR A 147 -7.76 9.88 10.56
N GLN A 148 -7.74 9.61 9.25
CA GLN A 148 -8.42 8.47 8.64
C GLN A 148 -7.57 7.74 7.58
N GLY A 149 -6.28 8.09 7.47
CA GLY A 149 -5.41 7.61 6.41
C GLY A 149 -5.42 8.53 5.19
N PHE A 150 -4.84 8.04 4.09
CA PHE A 150 -4.72 8.73 2.83
C PHE A 150 -5.39 7.91 1.73
N GLU A 151 -6.26 8.53 0.96
CA GLU A 151 -7.01 7.89 -0.12
C GLU A 151 -6.79 8.61 -1.47
N PRO A 152 -5.56 8.64 -1.99
CA PRO A 152 -5.25 9.38 -3.22
C PRO A 152 -5.92 8.79 -4.48
N GLY A 153 -6.38 7.54 -4.43
CA GLY A 153 -7.14 6.93 -5.50
C GLY A 153 -8.51 7.54 -5.71
N HIS A 154 -9.13 8.04 -4.65
CA HIS A 154 -10.47 8.63 -4.69
C HIS A 154 -10.51 10.13 -4.98
N GLN A 155 -9.36 10.71 -5.37
CA GLN A 155 -9.35 12.07 -5.88
C GLN A 155 -10.09 12.18 -7.21
N ILE A 156 -10.99 13.16 -7.33
CA ILE A 156 -11.73 13.42 -8.58
C ILE A 156 -10.74 13.97 -9.62
N ILE A 157 -10.67 13.33 -10.78
CA ILE A 157 -9.85 13.76 -11.92
C ILE A 157 -10.68 14.15 -13.15
N ASP A 158 -11.95 13.79 -13.17
CA ASP A 158 -12.87 14.02 -14.30
C ASP A 158 -14.29 14.30 -13.80
N PRO A 159 -14.60 15.53 -13.36
CA PRO A 159 -15.87 15.86 -12.71
C PRO A 159 -17.13 15.57 -13.55
N ASP A 160 -17.03 15.61 -14.86
CA ASP A 160 -18.15 15.45 -15.80
C ASP A 160 -18.07 14.17 -16.66
N ASN A 161 -17.13 13.27 -16.35
CA ASN A 161 -16.87 12.04 -17.09
C ASN A 161 -16.57 12.25 -18.59
N SER A 162 -15.98 13.39 -18.96
CA SER A 162 -15.69 13.73 -20.35
C SER A 162 -14.43 13.08 -20.90
N LEU A 163 -13.45 12.77 -20.03
CA LEU A 163 -12.17 12.17 -20.42
C LEU A 163 -12.29 10.70 -20.81
N CYS A 164 -13.18 9.97 -20.17
CA CYS A 164 -13.41 8.54 -20.43
C CYS A 164 -14.90 8.19 -20.27
N PRO A 165 -15.76 8.42 -21.27
CA PRO A 165 -17.19 8.13 -21.18
C PRO A 165 -17.51 6.64 -20.92
N SER A 166 -16.57 5.73 -21.19
CA SER A 166 -16.69 4.29 -20.91
C SER A 166 -16.18 3.87 -19.52
N CYS A 167 -15.58 4.79 -18.76
CA CYS A 167 -15.16 4.54 -17.38
C CYS A 167 -16.36 4.70 -16.44
N GLU A 168 -16.46 3.84 -15.44
CA GLU A 168 -17.47 3.96 -14.41
C GLU A 168 -16.89 4.69 -13.19
N GLY A 169 -17.26 5.94 -13.00
CA GLY A 169 -16.76 6.81 -11.95
C GLY A 169 -15.99 8.00 -12.49
N ASN A 170 -15.45 8.83 -11.62
CA ASN A 170 -14.81 10.10 -11.94
C ASN A 170 -13.52 10.36 -11.14
N ASP A 171 -13.10 9.37 -10.33
CA ASP A 171 -11.90 9.42 -9.53
C ASP A 171 -10.72 8.67 -10.21
N LEU A 172 -9.54 8.83 -9.68
CA LEU A 172 -8.33 8.23 -10.25
C LEU A 172 -8.40 6.70 -10.26
N GLU A 173 -8.91 6.06 -9.19
CA GLU A 173 -9.04 4.61 -9.10
C GLU A 173 -9.93 4.04 -10.20
N SER A 174 -11.06 4.67 -10.46
CA SER A 174 -12.01 4.28 -11.49
C SER A 174 -11.45 4.32 -12.92
N TYR A 175 -10.31 4.99 -13.11
CA TYR A 175 -9.65 5.16 -14.42
C TYR A 175 -8.45 4.24 -14.63
N ILE A 176 -7.65 3.99 -13.57
CA ILE A 176 -6.35 3.35 -13.73
C ILE A 176 -6.15 2.08 -12.93
N SER A 177 -7.07 1.73 -12.01
CA SER A 177 -6.93 0.49 -11.26
C SER A 177 -7.07 -0.75 -12.13
N GLY A 178 -6.47 -1.85 -11.71
CA GLY A 178 -6.56 -3.11 -12.44
C GLY A 178 -8.01 -3.59 -12.59
N THR A 179 -8.85 -3.37 -11.58
CA THR A 179 -10.29 -3.67 -11.65
C THR A 179 -11.01 -2.81 -12.68
N ALA A 180 -10.72 -1.51 -12.70
CA ALA A 180 -11.32 -0.59 -13.68
C ALA A 180 -10.90 -0.93 -15.11
N VAL A 181 -9.63 -1.24 -15.32
CA VAL A 181 -9.11 -1.66 -16.63
C VAL A 181 -9.74 -2.98 -17.08
N GLU A 182 -9.81 -3.99 -16.20
CA GLU A 182 -10.46 -5.26 -16.52
C GLU A 182 -11.94 -5.05 -16.90
N LYS A 183 -12.65 -4.22 -16.16
CA LYS A 183 -14.05 -3.89 -16.42
C LYS A 183 -14.24 -3.17 -17.77
N ARG A 184 -13.36 -2.19 -18.05
CA ARG A 184 -13.43 -1.38 -19.29
C ARG A 184 -13.10 -2.18 -20.54
N PHE A 185 -12.09 -3.06 -20.49
CA PHE A 185 -11.58 -3.76 -21.67
C PHE A 185 -11.98 -5.23 -21.76
N GLY A 186 -12.61 -5.80 -20.72
CA GLY A 186 -12.99 -7.22 -20.65
C GLY A 186 -11.79 -8.18 -20.63
N LYS A 187 -10.59 -7.68 -20.29
CA LYS A 187 -9.32 -8.41 -20.25
C LYS A 187 -8.54 -8.06 -19.00
N LYS A 188 -7.77 -9.01 -18.51
CA LYS A 188 -6.80 -8.73 -17.43
C LYS A 188 -5.74 -7.73 -17.93
N PRO A 189 -5.25 -6.81 -17.08
CA PRO A 189 -4.25 -5.83 -17.50
C PRO A 189 -3.04 -6.43 -18.23
N PHE A 190 -2.52 -7.57 -17.75
CA PHE A 190 -1.36 -8.22 -18.35
C PHE A 190 -1.62 -8.84 -19.74
N GLU A 191 -2.88 -8.92 -20.19
CA GLU A 191 -3.29 -9.38 -21.53
C GLU A 191 -3.43 -8.22 -22.52
N ILE A 192 -3.28 -6.97 -22.07
CA ILE A 192 -3.40 -5.78 -22.90
C ILE A 192 -2.01 -5.43 -23.43
N HIS A 193 -1.83 -5.54 -24.74
CA HIS A 193 -0.57 -5.25 -25.45
C HIS A 193 -0.64 -4.01 -26.34
N ASP A 194 -1.69 -3.17 -26.15
CA ASP A 194 -1.86 -1.93 -26.90
C ASP A 194 -1.21 -0.77 -26.13
N ASP A 195 -0.12 -0.25 -26.69
CA ASP A 195 0.63 0.87 -26.10
C ASP A 195 -0.19 2.14 -25.97
N ALA A 196 -1.23 2.35 -26.81
CA ALA A 196 -2.10 3.50 -26.71
C ALA A 196 -2.97 3.47 -25.45
N VAL A 197 -3.40 2.27 -25.02
CA VAL A 197 -4.10 2.08 -23.75
C VAL A 197 -3.20 2.44 -22.57
N TRP A 198 -1.94 1.99 -22.59
CA TRP A 198 -1.00 2.28 -21.52
C TRP A 198 -0.59 3.75 -21.47
N ASP A 199 -0.47 4.44 -22.63
CA ASP A 199 -0.22 5.88 -22.67
C ASP A 199 -1.42 6.68 -22.14
N GLU A 200 -2.67 6.26 -22.44
CA GLU A 200 -3.88 6.85 -21.88
C GLU A 200 -3.93 6.70 -20.36
N LEU A 201 -3.67 5.51 -19.83
CA LEU A 201 -3.61 5.28 -18.37
C LEU A 201 -2.49 6.09 -17.72
N ALA A 202 -1.35 6.25 -18.38
CA ALA A 202 -0.25 7.11 -17.93
C ALA A 202 -0.68 8.58 -17.87
N LYS A 203 -1.51 9.04 -18.80
CA LYS A 203 -2.08 10.39 -18.81
C LYS A 203 -3.02 10.61 -17.62
N PHE A 204 -3.89 9.65 -17.33
CA PHE A 204 -4.80 9.74 -16.17
C PHE A 204 -4.02 9.71 -14.85
N LEU A 205 -3.02 8.84 -14.74
CA LEU A 205 -2.13 8.84 -13.58
C LEU A 205 -1.41 10.18 -13.43
N ALA A 206 -0.96 10.82 -14.52
CA ALA A 206 -0.35 12.13 -14.46
C ALA A 206 -1.30 13.22 -13.91
N TYR A 207 -2.61 13.15 -14.18
CA TYR A 207 -3.59 14.06 -13.57
C TYR A 207 -3.66 13.87 -12.05
N GLY A 208 -3.75 12.61 -11.60
CA GLY A 208 -3.72 12.30 -10.17
C GLY A 208 -2.43 12.72 -9.50
N LEU A 209 -1.28 12.48 -10.14
CA LEU A 209 0.03 12.91 -9.62
C LEU A 209 0.16 14.43 -9.57
N ASN A 210 -0.38 15.17 -10.55
CA ASN A 210 -0.41 16.63 -10.49
C ASN A 210 -1.10 17.11 -9.20
N ASN A 211 -2.29 16.59 -8.90
CA ASN A 211 -3.03 16.95 -7.71
C ASN A 211 -2.27 16.54 -6.43
N THR A 212 -1.72 15.33 -6.42
CA THR A 212 -0.92 14.83 -5.30
C THR A 212 0.30 15.71 -5.04
N ILE A 213 1.01 16.14 -6.08
CA ILE A 213 2.16 17.05 -5.97
C ILE A 213 1.74 18.40 -5.42
N MET A 214 0.62 18.95 -5.89
CA MET A 214 0.11 20.25 -5.44
C MET A 214 -0.27 20.26 -3.95
N HIS A 215 -0.79 19.15 -3.44
CA HIS A 215 -1.25 19.06 -2.05
C HIS A 215 -0.20 18.51 -1.08
N TRP A 216 0.64 17.57 -1.53
CA TRP A 216 1.57 16.84 -0.66
C TRP A 216 3.03 17.28 -0.79
N SER A 217 3.37 17.98 -1.86
CA SER A 217 4.70 18.58 -2.12
C SER A 217 5.88 17.61 -1.88
N PRO A 218 5.89 16.42 -2.54
CA PRO A 218 6.92 15.41 -2.31
C PRO A 218 8.26 15.76 -2.97
N GLU A 219 9.36 15.26 -2.40
CA GLU A 219 10.65 15.21 -3.08
C GLU A 219 10.73 14.06 -4.11
N ILE A 220 10.03 12.96 -3.77
CA ILE A 220 9.97 11.77 -4.61
C ILE A 220 8.58 11.13 -4.53
N ILE A 221 8.15 10.57 -5.65
CA ILE A 221 6.98 9.72 -5.76
C ILE A 221 7.45 8.30 -6.10
N VAL A 222 7.07 7.34 -5.27
CA VAL A 222 7.34 5.91 -5.48
C VAL A 222 6.06 5.24 -5.93
N LEU A 223 6.09 4.61 -7.10
CA LEU A 223 4.95 3.93 -7.71
C LEU A 223 5.10 2.42 -7.60
N GLY A 224 4.14 1.78 -6.96
CA GLY A 224 4.10 0.32 -6.80
C GLY A 224 2.78 -0.30 -7.29
N GLY A 225 2.61 -1.59 -7.00
CA GLY A 225 1.42 -2.34 -7.39
C GLY A 225 1.55 -3.09 -8.72
N SER A 226 0.54 -3.92 -9.01
CA SER A 226 0.57 -4.81 -10.19
C SER A 226 0.51 -4.06 -11.52
N MET A 227 -0.12 -2.87 -11.53
CA MET A 227 -0.24 -2.01 -12.72
C MET A 227 1.08 -1.28 -13.07
N MET A 228 2.11 -1.38 -12.23
CA MET A 228 3.44 -0.82 -12.45
C MET A 228 4.47 -1.89 -12.82
N LYS A 229 4.04 -3.12 -13.11
CA LYS A 229 4.91 -4.24 -13.52
C LYS A 229 5.36 -4.08 -14.98
N GLU A 230 5.94 -5.16 -15.56
CA GLU A 230 6.51 -5.15 -16.92
C GLU A 230 5.44 -4.86 -17.98
N VAL A 231 4.26 -5.49 -17.86
CA VAL A 231 3.06 -5.07 -18.59
C VAL A 231 2.28 -4.16 -17.66
N GLY A 232 2.30 -2.86 -17.93
CA GLY A 232 1.70 -1.88 -17.03
C GLY A 232 1.98 -0.43 -17.46
N ILE A 233 1.66 0.52 -16.59
CA ILE A 233 1.75 1.96 -16.86
C ILE A 233 3.24 2.38 -16.92
N PRO A 234 3.75 2.88 -18.07
CA PRO A 234 5.17 3.23 -18.21
C PRO A 234 5.48 4.56 -17.51
N ILE A 235 6.42 4.55 -16.56
CA ILE A 235 6.86 5.78 -15.87
C ILE A 235 7.32 6.88 -16.83
N PRO A 236 8.07 6.60 -17.92
CA PRO A 236 8.43 7.64 -18.89
C PRO A 236 7.23 8.35 -19.52
N ALA A 237 6.14 7.63 -19.82
CA ALA A 237 4.91 8.23 -20.33
C ALA A 237 4.23 9.10 -19.27
N VAL A 238 4.16 8.65 -18.03
CA VAL A 238 3.65 9.44 -16.89
C VAL A 238 4.44 10.74 -16.74
N GLN A 239 5.78 10.69 -16.75
CA GLN A 239 6.64 11.86 -16.65
C GLN A 239 6.42 12.85 -17.81
N LYS A 240 6.28 12.34 -19.04
CA LYS A 240 5.98 13.15 -20.23
C LYS A 240 4.64 13.89 -20.06
N HIS A 241 3.57 13.19 -19.68
CA HIS A 241 2.27 13.82 -19.49
C HIS A 241 2.28 14.80 -18.31
N LEU A 242 2.92 14.45 -17.19
CA LEU A 242 3.03 15.31 -16.02
C LEU A 242 3.78 16.61 -16.33
N THR A 243 4.88 16.56 -17.09
CA THR A 243 5.64 17.75 -17.53
C THR A 243 4.77 18.70 -18.34
N ASN A 244 3.80 18.17 -19.10
CA ASN A 244 2.90 19.00 -19.91
C ASN A 244 1.84 19.73 -19.08
N ILE A 245 1.45 19.23 -17.92
CA ILE A 245 0.37 19.78 -17.09
C ILE A 245 0.86 20.51 -15.85
N LEU A 246 1.90 20.03 -15.17
CA LEU A 246 2.46 20.65 -13.97
C LEU A 246 3.32 21.87 -14.37
N LYS A 247 2.76 23.08 -14.20
CA LYS A 247 3.41 24.35 -14.63
C LYS A 247 3.83 25.24 -13.47
N ILE A 248 3.26 25.04 -12.29
CA ILE A 248 3.52 25.93 -11.16
C ILE A 248 4.91 25.72 -10.53
N PHE A 249 5.45 24.51 -10.61
CA PHE A 249 6.77 24.21 -10.10
C PHE A 249 7.80 24.10 -11.22
N PRO A 250 9.06 24.59 -11.01
CA PRO A 250 10.10 24.58 -12.04
C PRO A 250 10.62 23.17 -12.36
N LYS A 251 10.40 22.22 -11.45
CA LYS A 251 10.79 20.81 -11.59
C LYS A 251 9.70 19.90 -11.07
N ILE A 252 9.47 18.79 -11.77
CA ILE A 252 8.67 17.69 -11.26
C ILE A 252 9.48 16.91 -10.22
N PRO A 253 8.85 16.36 -9.17
CA PRO A 253 9.49 15.43 -8.24
C PRO A 253 10.08 14.23 -8.98
N GLU A 254 11.08 13.60 -8.40
CA GLU A 254 11.59 12.31 -8.88
C GLU A 254 10.47 11.27 -8.85
N ILE A 255 10.32 10.46 -9.90
CA ILE A 255 9.33 9.38 -9.95
C ILE A 255 10.09 8.07 -10.14
N LYS A 256 9.93 7.15 -9.21
CA LYS A 256 10.56 5.82 -9.23
C LYS A 256 9.56 4.69 -9.07
N LYS A 257 9.94 3.53 -9.56
CA LYS A 257 9.26 2.28 -9.23
C LYS A 257 9.66 1.81 -7.84
N ALA A 258 8.73 1.18 -7.14
CA ALA A 258 8.98 0.54 -5.84
C ALA A 258 10.03 -0.57 -5.95
N ASP A 259 10.95 -0.65 -4.98
CA ASP A 259 12.10 -1.56 -4.98
C ASP A 259 11.87 -2.82 -4.14
N LEU A 260 11.04 -2.76 -3.09
CA LEU A 260 10.93 -3.83 -2.09
C LEU A 260 10.00 -4.99 -2.49
N GLY A 261 9.34 -4.87 -3.64
CA GLY A 261 8.50 -5.91 -4.20
C GLY A 261 7.41 -6.39 -3.24
N ASP A 262 7.24 -7.71 -3.16
CA ASP A 262 6.17 -8.36 -2.38
C ASP A 262 6.37 -8.28 -0.85
N PHE A 263 7.50 -7.77 -0.36
CA PHE A 263 7.81 -7.66 1.07
C PHE A 263 7.84 -6.23 1.59
N GLY A 264 7.45 -5.25 0.78
CA GLY A 264 7.41 -3.84 1.17
C GLY A 264 6.64 -3.58 2.46
N GLY A 265 5.48 -4.23 2.65
CA GLY A 265 4.69 -4.14 3.88
C GLY A 265 5.42 -4.65 5.12
N LEU A 266 6.19 -5.75 5.00
CA LEU A 266 7.00 -6.28 6.12
C LEU A 266 8.17 -5.34 6.47
N TYR A 267 8.82 -4.72 5.47
CA TYR A 267 9.85 -3.70 5.72
C TYR A 267 9.26 -2.45 6.38
N GLY A 268 8.05 -2.06 5.99
CA GLY A 268 7.33 -0.97 6.65
C GLY A 268 6.98 -1.30 8.10
N ALA A 269 6.49 -2.51 8.36
CA ALA A 269 6.24 -2.98 9.72
C ALA A 269 7.51 -3.01 10.57
N LEU A 270 8.66 -3.40 9.99
CA LEU A 270 9.96 -3.33 10.66
C LEU A 270 10.35 -1.88 10.98
N SER A 271 10.17 -0.96 10.03
CA SER A 271 10.42 0.46 10.25
C SER A 271 9.57 1.01 11.39
N TYR A 272 8.27 0.71 11.35
CA TYR A 272 7.33 1.12 12.39
C TYR A 272 7.73 0.59 13.77
N ALA A 273 8.03 -0.72 13.88
CA ALA A 273 8.45 -1.34 15.12
C ALA A 273 9.72 -0.68 15.70
N ARG A 274 10.70 -0.40 14.85
CA ARG A 274 11.95 0.29 15.26
C ARG A 274 11.73 1.68 15.82
N THR A 275 10.81 2.45 15.22
CA THR A 275 10.55 3.82 15.65
C THR A 275 9.77 3.87 16.97
N HIS A 276 8.83 2.94 17.19
CA HIS A 276 7.89 3.01 18.30
C HIS A 276 8.26 2.16 19.52
N TYR A 277 9.11 1.16 19.35
CA TYR A 277 9.51 0.22 20.42
C TYR A 277 11.01 0.22 20.72
N TYR A 278 11.68 1.29 20.33
CA TYR A 278 13.10 1.51 20.66
C TYR A 278 13.20 2.24 21.99
N TYR A 279 13.40 1.49 23.08
CA TYR A 279 13.78 2.02 24.40
C TYR A 279 15.15 1.55 24.77
#